data_c1c946d7d4a42c787451c588669513f8
#
_entry.id   c1c946d7d4a42c787451c588669513f8
#
_cell.length_a   1.000
_cell.length_b   1.000
_cell.length_c   1.000
_cell.angle_alpha   90.00
_cell.angle_beta   90.00
_cell.angle_gamma   90.00
#
_symmetry.space_group_name_H-M   'P 1'
#
loop_
_entity.id
_entity.type
_entity.pdbx_description
1 polymer ?
#
loop_
_entity_poly.entity_id
_entity_poly.type
_entity_poly.pdbx_seq_one_letter_code
_entity_poly.pdbx_strand_id
1 'polypeptide(L)'
;MVAMNPQTWDRDVKELEPGGYLFYDNSKAMPASKFRDDINVIGMPLTEISNSTYVDSRERQLMKNIIYLGALSFLLGIESEEIEKLFSEQYKGKERLLDSNKKALHLGRDYAEHHLQAIGLKVERRDEVGDSIFIEGNSAAALGCVYGGATE
;
A
#
# COMPACT_ATOMS: atom_id res chain seq x y z
N MET A 1 8.01 -6.93 -1.05
CA MET A 1 6.81 -7.70 -0.59
C MET A 1 6.14 -6.97 0.56
N VAL A 2 4.81 -6.90 0.57
CA VAL A 2 4.03 -6.38 1.70
C VAL A 2 3.17 -7.52 2.25
N ALA A 3 3.52 -8.03 3.43
CA ALA A 3 2.86 -9.16 4.07
C ALA A 3 1.85 -8.68 5.12
N MET A 4 0.61 -8.46 4.69
CA MET A 4 -0.47 -7.98 5.56
C MET A 4 -1.38 -9.10 6.07
N ASN A 5 -1.36 -10.27 5.42
CA ASN A 5 -2.21 -11.39 5.78
C ASN A 5 -1.41 -12.50 6.49
N PRO A 6 -1.69 -12.77 7.78
CA PRO A 6 -0.99 -13.83 8.52
C PRO A 6 -1.13 -15.24 7.89
N GLN A 7 -2.20 -15.48 7.14
CA GLN A 7 -2.45 -16.80 6.53
C GLN A 7 -1.51 -17.08 5.35
N THR A 8 -0.99 -16.05 4.69
CA THR A 8 -0.08 -16.20 3.54
C THR A 8 1.38 -16.01 3.92
N TRP A 9 1.68 -15.67 5.19
CA TRP A 9 3.01 -15.31 5.66
C TRP A 9 4.12 -16.27 5.21
N ASP A 10 3.95 -17.58 5.47
CA ASP A 10 4.99 -18.57 5.17
C ASP A 10 5.28 -18.69 3.66
N ARG A 11 4.24 -18.52 2.83
CA ARG A 11 4.39 -18.46 1.39
C ARG A 11 5.08 -17.18 0.96
N ASP A 12 4.61 -16.04 1.46
CA ASP A 12 5.12 -14.71 1.09
C ASP A 12 6.62 -14.59 1.43
N VAL A 13 7.04 -15.07 2.61
CA VAL A 13 8.45 -15.11 3.00
C VAL A 13 9.27 -16.06 2.12
N LYS A 14 8.71 -17.22 1.76
CA LYS A 14 9.38 -18.21 0.91
C LYS A 14 9.61 -17.73 -0.53
N GLU A 15 8.64 -17.00 -1.09
CA GLU A 15 8.66 -16.49 -2.46
C GLU A 15 9.59 -15.26 -2.63
N LEU A 16 9.99 -14.64 -1.52
CA LEU A 16 10.85 -13.46 -1.59
C LEU A 16 12.28 -13.83 -1.98
N GLU A 17 12.81 -13.15 -2.98
CA GLU A 17 14.20 -13.33 -3.42
C GLU A 17 15.21 -12.91 -2.32
N PRO A 18 16.38 -13.58 -2.22
CA PRO A 18 17.44 -13.14 -1.31
C PRO A 18 17.81 -11.68 -1.50
N GLY A 19 18.01 -10.95 -0.38
CA GLY A 19 18.22 -9.50 -0.39
C GLY A 19 16.95 -8.66 -0.57
N GLY A 20 15.80 -9.30 -0.81
CA GLY A 20 14.52 -8.63 -0.96
C GLY A 20 14.02 -7.99 0.34
N TYR A 21 13.04 -7.11 0.23
CA TYR A 21 12.44 -6.39 1.37
C TYR A 21 11.07 -6.92 1.70
N LEU A 22 10.85 -7.23 2.99
CA LEU A 22 9.58 -7.65 3.56
C LEU A 22 9.05 -6.57 4.50
N PHE A 23 7.96 -5.92 4.13
CA PHE A 23 7.24 -4.97 4.99
C PHE A 23 6.05 -5.67 5.65
N TYR A 24 5.86 -5.51 6.97
CA TYR A 24 4.79 -6.18 7.70
C TYR A 24 4.29 -5.38 8.92
N ASP A 25 3.11 -5.76 9.42
CA ASP A 25 2.53 -5.21 10.66
C ASP A 25 3.14 -5.91 11.88
N ASN A 26 4.03 -5.22 12.61
CA ASN A 26 4.70 -5.75 13.79
C ASN A 26 3.98 -5.47 15.12
N SER A 27 2.71 -5.02 15.09
CA SER A 27 1.89 -4.81 16.30
C SER A 27 1.74 -6.07 17.16
N LYS A 28 1.94 -7.24 16.56
CA LYS A 28 2.05 -8.51 17.27
C LYS A 28 3.43 -9.10 17.06
N ALA A 29 4.08 -9.45 18.16
CA ALA A 29 5.37 -10.13 18.11
C ALA A 29 5.26 -11.45 17.36
N MET A 30 6.20 -11.69 16.45
CA MET A 30 6.33 -12.95 15.71
C MET A 30 7.61 -13.68 16.13
N PRO A 31 7.58 -15.04 16.20
CA PRO A 31 8.77 -15.82 16.51
C PRO A 31 9.87 -15.60 15.48
N ALA A 32 11.14 -15.59 15.91
CA ALA A 32 12.29 -15.45 15.00
C ALA A 32 12.31 -16.51 13.88
N SER A 33 11.81 -17.71 14.15
CA SER A 33 11.70 -18.81 13.16
C SER A 33 10.78 -18.51 11.96
N LYS A 34 10.00 -17.43 12.02
CA LYS A 34 9.15 -16.97 10.92
C LYS A 34 9.88 -16.04 9.94
N PHE A 35 11.11 -15.68 10.24
CA PHE A 35 11.93 -14.80 9.40
C PHE A 35 13.10 -15.56 8.78
N ARG A 36 13.57 -15.07 7.65
CA ARG A 36 14.78 -15.54 6.97
C ARG A 36 15.92 -14.53 7.19
N ASP A 37 17.15 -15.03 7.32
CA ASP A 37 18.33 -14.20 7.56
C ASP A 37 18.85 -13.52 6.29
N ASP A 38 18.40 -13.97 5.12
CA ASP A 38 18.85 -13.48 3.81
C ASP A 38 17.93 -12.42 3.19
N ILE A 39 16.96 -11.90 3.95
CA ILE A 39 16.03 -10.84 3.53
C ILE A 39 16.07 -9.64 4.48
N ASN A 40 15.64 -8.48 3.99
CA ASN A 40 15.52 -7.26 4.78
C ASN A 40 14.11 -7.13 5.32
N VAL A 41 13.96 -7.10 6.64
CA VAL A 41 12.64 -7.06 7.29
C VAL A 41 12.35 -5.66 7.83
N ILE A 42 11.20 -5.10 7.47
CA ILE A 42 10.73 -3.79 7.90
C ILE A 42 9.41 -3.96 8.63
N GLY A 43 9.40 -3.75 9.94
CA GLY A 43 8.19 -3.81 10.77
C GLY A 43 7.67 -2.41 11.08
N MET A 44 6.34 -2.24 10.96
CA MET A 44 5.63 -1.04 11.39
C MET A 44 4.40 -1.43 12.19
N PRO A 45 4.10 -0.81 13.36
CA PRO A 45 2.98 -1.19 14.22
C PRO A 45 1.64 -0.64 13.68
N LEU A 46 1.26 -1.08 12.47
CA LEU A 46 0.11 -0.57 11.73
C LEU A 46 -1.21 -0.70 12.48
N THR A 47 -1.42 -1.84 13.14
CA THR A 47 -2.63 -2.07 13.93
C THR A 47 -2.67 -1.18 15.17
N GLU A 48 -1.55 -0.96 15.85
CA GLU A 48 -1.49 -0.06 17.02
C GLU A 48 -1.74 1.39 16.59
N ILE A 49 -1.11 1.86 15.53
CA ILE A 49 -1.31 3.21 14.98
C ILE A 49 -2.78 3.41 14.59
N SER A 50 -3.36 2.46 13.89
CA SER A 50 -4.77 2.54 13.49
C SER A 50 -5.71 2.54 14.69
N ASN A 51 -5.46 1.69 15.71
CA ASN A 51 -6.29 1.59 16.90
C ASN A 51 -6.22 2.84 17.79
N SER A 52 -5.07 3.50 17.86
CA SER A 52 -4.91 4.73 18.63
C SER A 52 -5.53 5.96 17.96
N THR A 53 -5.68 5.93 16.63
CA THR A 53 -6.13 7.07 15.84
C THR A 53 -7.63 7.05 15.55
N TYR A 54 -8.20 5.86 15.30
CA TYR A 54 -9.59 5.70 14.88
C TYR A 54 -10.41 4.95 15.93
N VAL A 55 -11.65 5.40 16.16
CA VAL A 55 -12.56 4.80 17.16
C VAL A 55 -13.35 3.65 16.56
N ASP A 56 -13.85 3.81 15.34
CA ASP A 56 -14.68 2.82 14.66
C ASP A 56 -13.85 1.65 14.12
N SER A 57 -14.29 0.42 14.37
CA SER A 57 -13.53 -0.79 14.00
C SER A 57 -13.42 -1.00 12.48
N ARG A 58 -14.45 -0.61 11.72
CA ARG A 58 -14.45 -0.71 10.26
C ARG A 58 -13.52 0.36 9.67
N GLU A 59 -13.55 1.56 10.21
CA GLU A 59 -12.64 2.64 9.83
C GLU A 59 -11.18 2.25 10.10
N ARG A 60 -10.87 1.66 11.27
CA ARG A 60 -9.53 1.13 11.58
C ARG A 60 -9.00 0.19 10.51
N GLN A 61 -9.84 -0.76 10.10
CA GLN A 61 -9.45 -1.75 9.10
C GLN A 61 -9.19 -1.12 7.72
N LEU A 62 -9.99 -0.16 7.31
CA LEU A 62 -9.82 0.55 6.05
C LEU A 62 -8.60 1.47 6.09
N MET A 63 -8.49 2.30 7.12
CA MET A 63 -7.42 3.28 7.22
C MET A 63 -6.04 2.63 7.45
N LYS A 64 -5.97 1.45 8.06
CA LYS A 64 -4.71 0.69 8.15
C LYS A 64 -4.06 0.48 6.79
N ASN A 65 -4.85 0.23 5.75
CA ASN A 65 -4.33 0.07 4.38
C ASN A 65 -3.77 1.38 3.82
N ILE A 66 -4.36 2.51 4.18
CA ILE A 66 -3.87 3.82 3.74
C ILE A 66 -2.62 4.25 4.53
N ILE A 67 -2.57 3.90 5.82
CA ILE A 67 -1.37 4.14 6.64
C ILE A 67 -0.15 3.40 6.06
N TYR A 68 -0.27 2.12 5.71
CA TYR A 68 0.86 1.44 5.10
C TYR A 68 1.23 1.99 3.72
N LEU A 69 0.25 2.46 2.92
CA LEU A 69 0.52 3.14 1.65
C LEU A 69 1.35 4.40 1.86
N GLY A 70 1.05 5.19 2.92
CA GLY A 70 1.85 6.33 3.33
C GLY A 70 3.30 5.95 3.66
N ALA A 71 3.50 4.89 4.46
CA ALA A 71 4.84 4.39 4.77
C ALA A 71 5.60 3.92 3.52
N LEU A 72 4.94 3.20 2.62
CA LEU A 72 5.55 2.79 1.35
C LEU A 72 5.90 3.98 0.46
N SER A 73 5.09 5.04 0.45
CA SER A 73 5.39 6.24 -0.32
C SER A 73 6.71 6.88 0.11
N PHE A 74 6.99 6.91 1.41
CA PHE A 74 8.29 7.34 1.94
C PHE A 74 9.42 6.39 1.54
N LEU A 75 9.27 5.09 1.82
CA LEU A 75 10.31 4.07 1.58
C LEU A 75 10.70 3.96 0.10
N LEU A 76 9.78 4.21 -0.82
CA LEU A 76 9.98 4.08 -2.27
C LEU A 76 10.16 5.43 -2.99
N GLY A 77 10.16 6.55 -2.25
CA GLY A 77 10.29 7.88 -2.82
C GLY A 77 9.13 8.30 -3.72
N ILE A 78 7.93 7.80 -3.45
CA ILE A 78 6.72 8.20 -4.19
C ILE A 78 6.22 9.55 -3.66
N GLU A 79 5.91 10.47 -4.57
CA GLU A 79 5.38 11.79 -4.24
C GLU A 79 3.95 11.67 -3.66
N SER A 80 3.73 12.20 -2.46
CA SER A 80 2.41 12.13 -1.78
C SER A 80 1.32 12.82 -2.59
N GLU A 81 1.67 13.89 -3.28
CA GLU A 81 0.78 14.69 -4.11
C GLU A 81 0.11 13.87 -5.22
N GLU A 82 0.82 12.89 -5.78
CA GLU A 82 0.24 12.01 -6.80
C GLU A 82 -0.84 11.09 -6.20
N ILE A 83 -0.59 10.57 -5.00
CA ILE A 83 -1.59 9.75 -4.28
C ILE A 83 -2.79 10.61 -3.89
N GLU A 84 -2.55 11.84 -3.42
CA GLU A 84 -3.63 12.76 -3.05
C GLU A 84 -4.49 13.20 -4.23
N LYS A 85 -3.92 13.36 -5.43
CA LYS A 85 -4.70 13.59 -6.65
C LYS A 85 -5.66 12.44 -6.94
N LEU A 86 -5.16 11.19 -6.86
CA LEU A 86 -6.01 10.01 -7.03
C LEU A 86 -7.14 9.95 -6.01
N PHE A 87 -6.85 10.28 -4.73
CA PHE A 87 -7.91 10.37 -3.72
C PHE A 87 -8.93 11.45 -4.04
N SER A 88 -8.47 12.61 -4.53
CA SER A 88 -9.35 13.74 -4.87
C SER A 88 -10.28 13.39 -6.04
N GLU A 89 -9.81 12.61 -7.00
CA GLU A 89 -10.62 12.10 -8.11
C GLU A 89 -11.60 11.03 -7.63
N GLN A 90 -11.13 10.04 -6.86
CA GLN A 90 -11.93 8.91 -6.40
C GLN A 90 -13.03 9.31 -5.41
N TYR A 91 -12.75 10.27 -4.53
CA TYR A 91 -13.66 10.73 -3.49
C TYR A 91 -14.32 12.08 -3.81
N LYS A 92 -14.42 12.44 -5.09
CA LYS A 92 -15.07 13.68 -5.52
C LYS A 92 -16.49 13.79 -4.94
N GLY A 93 -16.78 14.89 -4.22
CA GLY A 93 -18.06 15.11 -3.55
C GLY A 93 -18.23 14.33 -2.22
N LYS A 94 -17.18 13.70 -1.71
CA LYS A 94 -17.17 12.95 -0.44
C LYS A 94 -16.03 13.47 0.47
N GLU A 95 -16.06 14.75 0.80
CA GLU A 95 -14.98 15.47 1.48
C GLU A 95 -14.50 14.76 2.76
N ARG A 96 -15.43 14.28 3.60
CA ARG A 96 -15.06 13.55 4.83
C ARG A 96 -14.20 12.31 4.57
N LEU A 97 -14.50 11.56 3.50
CA LEU A 97 -13.69 10.40 3.12
C LEU A 97 -12.34 10.81 2.58
N LEU A 98 -12.30 11.88 1.76
CA LEU A 98 -11.06 12.44 1.24
C LEU A 98 -10.12 12.86 2.38
N ASP A 99 -10.62 13.63 3.34
CA ASP A 99 -9.85 14.10 4.50
C ASP A 99 -9.34 12.95 5.38
N SER A 100 -10.20 11.94 5.63
CA SER A 100 -9.80 10.76 6.41
C SER A 100 -8.68 9.97 5.72
N ASN A 101 -8.75 9.79 4.40
CA ASN A 101 -7.72 9.10 3.63
C ASN A 101 -6.40 9.91 3.57
N LYS A 102 -6.46 11.21 3.33
CA LYS A 102 -5.27 12.08 3.37
C LYS A 102 -4.60 12.04 4.74
N LYS A 103 -5.37 12.17 5.81
CA LYS A 103 -4.85 12.06 7.17
C LYS A 103 -4.15 10.72 7.42
N ALA A 104 -4.74 9.62 6.99
CA ALA A 104 -4.15 8.29 7.14
C ALA A 104 -2.85 8.14 6.33
N LEU A 105 -2.81 8.68 5.11
CA LEU A 105 -1.62 8.69 4.26
C LEU A 105 -0.45 9.42 4.94
N HIS A 106 -0.69 10.64 5.41
CA HIS A 106 0.32 11.44 6.11
C HIS A 106 0.77 10.76 7.40
N LEU A 107 -0.15 10.22 8.19
CA LEU A 107 0.19 9.48 9.41
C LEU A 107 1.18 8.34 9.15
N GLY A 108 0.97 7.58 8.08
CA GLY A 108 1.87 6.50 7.69
C GLY A 108 3.22 6.99 7.19
N ARG A 109 3.22 8.04 6.38
CA ARG A 109 4.44 8.66 5.86
C ARG A 109 5.29 9.28 6.97
N ASP A 110 4.69 10.08 7.84
CA ASP A 110 5.36 10.73 8.96
C ASP A 110 5.98 9.71 9.93
N TYR A 111 5.23 8.62 10.21
CA TYR A 111 5.79 7.53 11.01
C TYR A 111 7.02 6.92 10.35
N ALA A 112 6.95 6.62 9.05
CA ALA A 112 8.06 6.02 8.33
C ALA A 112 9.28 6.94 8.28
N GLU A 113 9.09 8.23 8.05
CA GLU A 113 10.15 9.25 8.02
C GLU A 113 10.89 9.36 9.36
N HIS A 114 10.18 9.23 10.50
CA HIS A 114 10.78 9.37 11.82
C HIS A 114 11.34 8.06 12.40
N HIS A 115 10.87 6.91 11.96
CA HIS A 115 11.17 5.63 12.60
C HIS A 115 11.75 4.56 11.69
N LEU A 116 11.67 4.72 10.37
CA LEU A 116 12.20 3.74 9.42
C LEU A 116 13.41 4.32 8.67
N GLN A 117 14.25 3.42 8.18
CA GLN A 117 15.40 3.81 7.34
C GLN A 117 15.02 3.72 5.87
N ALA A 118 15.53 4.67 5.07
CA ALA A 118 15.40 4.60 3.62
C ALA A 118 16.06 3.32 3.08
N ILE A 119 15.37 2.64 2.18
CA ILE A 119 15.77 1.31 1.69
C ILE A 119 16.61 1.35 0.41
N GLY A 120 16.90 2.56 -0.11
CA GLY A 120 17.66 2.73 -1.36
C GLY A 120 16.90 2.33 -2.64
N LEU A 121 15.69 1.82 -2.53
CA LEU A 121 14.79 1.59 -3.66
C LEU A 121 14.00 2.85 -3.94
N LYS A 122 13.82 3.18 -5.21
CA LYS A 122 13.05 4.35 -5.64
C LYS A 122 12.17 4.01 -6.83
N VAL A 123 10.92 4.43 -6.76
CA VAL A 123 10.02 4.45 -7.93
C VAL A 123 10.28 5.73 -8.70
N GLU A 124 10.69 5.60 -9.94
CA GLU A 124 10.95 6.73 -10.82
C GLU A 124 9.78 6.95 -11.76
N ARG A 125 9.43 8.23 -11.94
CA ARG A 125 8.45 8.60 -12.95
C ARG A 125 9.04 8.41 -14.33
N ARG A 126 8.31 7.70 -15.22
CA ARG A 126 8.66 7.50 -16.60
C ARG A 126 7.47 7.82 -17.49
N ASP A 127 7.73 8.35 -18.67
CA ASP A 127 6.73 8.56 -19.72
C ASP A 127 7.00 7.58 -20.87
N GLU A 128 6.77 6.29 -20.60
CA GLU A 128 7.01 5.20 -21.54
C GLU A 128 5.71 4.54 -22.02
N VAL A 129 4.55 5.08 -21.62
CA VAL A 129 3.23 4.52 -21.98
C VAL A 129 2.92 4.73 -23.46
N GLY A 130 3.36 5.85 -24.05
CA GLY A 130 3.12 6.19 -25.46
C GLY A 130 1.62 6.18 -25.76
N ASP A 131 1.23 5.50 -26.86
CA ASP A 131 -0.18 5.35 -27.27
C ASP A 131 -0.95 4.25 -26.52
N SER A 132 -0.32 3.60 -25.54
CA SER A 132 -0.95 2.58 -24.70
C SER A 132 -1.70 3.23 -23.54
N ILE A 133 -2.66 2.49 -22.96
CA ILE A 133 -3.37 2.88 -21.75
C ILE A 133 -3.05 1.91 -20.62
N PHE A 134 -2.99 2.42 -19.39
CA PHE A 134 -2.99 1.57 -18.21
C PHE A 134 -4.43 1.35 -17.78
N ILE A 135 -4.89 0.09 -17.80
CA ILE A 135 -6.28 -0.28 -17.54
C ILE A 135 -6.34 -1.54 -16.69
N GLU A 136 -7.27 -1.59 -15.74
CA GLU A 136 -7.49 -2.81 -14.96
C GLU A 136 -8.22 -3.90 -15.76
N GLY A 137 -8.02 -5.19 -15.39
CA GLY A 137 -8.49 -6.34 -16.15
C GLY A 137 -10.01 -6.38 -16.38
N ASN A 138 -10.82 -6.02 -15.38
CA ASN A 138 -12.29 -6.02 -15.53
C ASN A 138 -12.75 -4.96 -16.52
N SER A 139 -12.16 -3.76 -16.47
CA SER A 139 -12.45 -2.68 -17.42
C SER A 139 -11.99 -3.05 -18.84
N ALA A 140 -10.84 -3.71 -18.98
CA ALA A 140 -10.36 -4.21 -20.27
C ALA A 140 -11.30 -5.28 -20.84
N ALA A 141 -11.79 -6.20 -20.02
CA ALA A 141 -12.77 -7.21 -20.44
C ALA A 141 -14.08 -6.58 -20.87
N ALA A 142 -14.60 -5.60 -20.11
CA ALA A 142 -15.82 -4.88 -20.48
C ALA A 142 -15.67 -4.14 -21.81
N LEU A 143 -14.57 -3.44 -22.01
CA LEU A 143 -14.27 -2.79 -23.30
C LEU A 143 -14.15 -3.81 -24.44
N GLY A 144 -13.49 -4.93 -24.20
CA GLY A 144 -13.38 -6.03 -25.17
C GLY A 144 -14.73 -6.57 -25.61
N CYS A 145 -15.69 -6.71 -24.68
CA CYS A 145 -17.08 -7.09 -25.01
C CYS A 145 -17.75 -6.05 -25.93
N VAL A 146 -17.62 -4.76 -25.59
CA VAL A 146 -18.20 -3.67 -26.41
C VAL A 146 -17.62 -3.68 -27.83
N TYR A 147 -16.28 -3.74 -27.96
CA TYR A 147 -15.61 -3.79 -29.27
C TYR A 147 -15.87 -5.09 -30.01
N GLY A 148 -16.11 -6.19 -29.31
CA GLY A 148 -16.50 -7.49 -29.87
C GLY A 148 -17.96 -7.58 -30.30
N GLY A 149 -18.75 -6.51 -30.10
CA GLY A 149 -20.16 -6.44 -30.52
C GLY A 149 -21.12 -7.16 -29.58
N ALA A 150 -20.78 -7.38 -28.33
CA ALA A 150 -21.69 -7.89 -27.33
C ALA A 150 -22.82 -6.85 -27.08
N THR A 151 -24.07 -7.27 -27.21
CA THR A 151 -25.25 -6.38 -27.11
C THR A 151 -26.08 -6.57 -25.86
N GLU A 152 -25.84 -7.63 -25.07
CA GLU A 152 -26.49 -7.93 -23.77
C GLU A 152 -25.50 -8.61 -22.82
#